data_886f302541bf68f4fdf3e698302eb251
#
_entry.id   886f302541bf68f4fdf3e698302eb251
#
_cell.length_a   1.000
_cell.length_b   1.000
_cell.length_c   1.000
_cell.angle_alpha   90.00
_cell.angle_beta   90.00
_cell.angle_gamma   90.00
#
_symmetry.space_group_name_H-M   'P 1'
#
loop_
_entity.id
_entity.type
_entity.pdbx_description
1 polymer ?
#
loop_
_entity_poly.entity_id
_entity_poly.type
_entity_poly.pdbx_seq_one_letter_code
_entity_poly.pdbx_strand_id
1 'polypeptide(L)'
;RPLTGPEDLAETVGFDKATEVAEAGYYAVTLDNGIPCAFTASDRVGIHHYGMAWREDGKAYFLVDLGYRDRTLSDHVWIKHNEHGEYLSVYRQSEGWARDQRLFASIHLLGDFHIENIKGYGNGRYVLQVDIPRHHWTDSEVNRIPLEIAVALSAVDAEGAESNFAEWLSGIPNQG
;
A
#
# COMPACT_ATOMS: atom_id res chain seq x y z
N ARG A 1 4.40 4.06 0.74
CA ARG A 1 4.84 4.05 2.15
C ARG A 1 3.84 4.72 3.08
N PRO A 2 3.80 4.36 4.36
CA PRO A 2 3.01 5.09 5.36
C PRO A 2 3.55 6.51 5.58
N LEU A 3 2.66 7.44 5.90
CA LEU A 3 2.96 8.83 6.18
C LEU A 3 2.59 9.19 7.62
N THR A 4 3.28 10.16 8.20
CA THR A 4 2.93 10.74 9.51
C THR A 4 1.77 11.74 9.39
N GLY A 5 1.47 12.23 8.20
CA GLY A 5 0.37 13.13 7.88
C GLY A 5 0.25 13.37 6.38
N PRO A 6 -0.81 14.05 5.91
CA PRO A 6 -1.09 14.22 4.49
C PRO A 6 -0.04 15.08 3.75
N GLU A 7 0.72 15.89 4.48
CA GLU A 7 1.76 16.78 3.91
C GLU A 7 3.18 16.18 3.99
N ASP A 8 3.32 14.95 4.52
CA ASP A 8 4.61 14.26 4.59
C ASP A 8 4.97 13.62 3.23
N LEU A 9 5.43 14.46 2.33
CA LEU A 9 5.83 14.06 0.97
C LEU A 9 7.34 13.85 0.82
N ALA A 10 8.08 13.67 1.91
CA ALA A 10 9.51 13.35 1.86
C ALA A 10 9.77 12.16 0.91
N GLU A 11 10.84 12.24 0.13
CA GLU A 11 11.15 11.19 -0.87
C GLU A 11 11.51 9.86 -0.20
N THR A 12 12.19 9.94 0.93
CA THR A 12 12.68 8.76 1.66
C THR A 12 12.42 8.90 3.15
N VAL A 13 12.25 7.77 3.81
CA VAL A 13 12.27 7.64 5.26
C VAL A 13 13.37 6.65 5.59
N GLY A 14 14.27 7.03 6.51
CA GLY A 14 15.32 6.15 6.98
C GLY A 14 14.81 5.07 7.93
N PHE A 15 15.70 4.16 8.30
CA PHE A 15 15.44 3.14 9.33
C PHE A 15 16.74 2.71 10.01
N ASP A 16 16.62 2.25 11.25
CA ASP A 16 17.75 1.66 11.96
C ASP A 16 17.94 0.19 11.55
N LYS A 17 19.12 -0.12 11.06
CA LYS A 17 19.54 -1.49 10.71
C LYS A 17 19.36 -2.50 11.85
N ALA A 18 19.41 -2.06 13.10
CA ALA A 18 19.18 -2.92 14.26
C ALA A 18 17.75 -3.44 14.36
N THR A 19 16.79 -2.81 13.65
CA THR A 19 15.39 -3.23 13.61
C THR A 19 15.07 -4.13 12.41
N GLU A 20 16.05 -4.32 11.51
CA GLU A 20 15.85 -5.07 10.26
C GLU A 20 15.83 -6.57 10.51
N VAL A 21 14.79 -7.22 10.01
CA VAL A 21 14.68 -8.69 9.93
C VAL A 21 14.47 -9.05 8.47
N ALA A 22 15.34 -9.91 7.94
CA ALA A 22 15.28 -10.36 6.55
C ALA A 22 15.42 -11.90 6.50
N GLU A 23 14.34 -12.57 6.14
CA GLU A 23 14.26 -14.03 5.99
C GLU A 23 13.64 -14.37 4.64
N ALA A 24 13.74 -15.61 4.19
CA ALA A 24 13.11 -16.02 2.94
C ALA A 24 11.58 -15.84 3.03
N GLY A 25 11.03 -15.01 2.16
CA GLY A 25 9.59 -14.69 2.13
C GLY A 25 9.10 -13.71 3.19
N TYR A 26 9.98 -13.16 4.02
CA TYR A 26 9.59 -12.19 5.05
C TYR A 26 10.65 -11.09 5.23
N TYR A 27 10.21 -9.85 5.26
CA TYR A 27 11.04 -8.71 5.59
C TYR A 27 10.31 -7.80 6.59
N ALA A 28 10.99 -7.35 7.62
CA ALA A 28 10.43 -6.39 8.57
C ALA A 28 11.47 -5.33 8.98
N VAL A 29 10.98 -4.14 9.30
CA VAL A 29 11.80 -3.01 9.73
C VAL A 29 10.94 -1.99 10.47
N THR A 30 11.54 -1.23 11.38
CA THR A 30 10.90 -0.03 11.94
C THR A 30 11.51 1.21 11.30
N LEU A 31 10.67 2.04 10.71
CA LEU A 31 11.07 3.30 10.09
C LEU A 31 11.47 4.34 11.17
N ASP A 32 12.29 5.33 10.80
CA ASP A 32 12.75 6.40 11.73
C ASP A 32 11.57 7.23 12.29
N ASN A 33 10.44 7.26 11.60
CA ASN A 33 9.20 7.86 12.12
C ASN A 33 8.45 6.93 13.10
N GLY A 34 9.07 5.81 13.49
CA GLY A 34 8.56 4.87 14.47
C GLY A 34 7.51 3.90 13.94
N ILE A 35 7.20 3.87 12.64
CA ILE A 35 6.21 2.95 12.07
C ILE A 35 6.86 1.59 11.79
N PRO A 36 6.45 0.50 12.47
CA PRO A 36 6.88 -0.84 12.10
C PRO A 36 6.21 -1.25 10.79
N CYS A 37 7.00 -1.87 9.93
CA CYS A 37 6.59 -2.38 8.62
C CYS A 37 7.00 -3.84 8.51
N ALA A 38 6.12 -4.67 7.95
CA ALA A 38 6.48 -6.03 7.57
C ALA A 38 5.92 -6.34 6.18
N PHE A 39 6.63 -7.18 5.43
CA PHE A 39 6.32 -7.49 4.05
C PHE A 39 6.47 -8.98 3.79
N THR A 40 5.54 -9.52 3.03
CA THR A 40 5.65 -10.86 2.44
C THR A 40 5.09 -10.82 1.01
N ALA A 41 5.32 -11.83 0.22
CA ALA A 41 4.81 -11.88 -1.14
C ALA A 41 4.54 -13.32 -1.59
N SER A 42 3.56 -13.46 -2.45
CA SER A 42 3.37 -14.59 -3.36
C SER A 42 3.91 -14.23 -4.75
N ASP A 43 3.62 -15.03 -5.76
CA ASP A 43 4.12 -14.83 -7.12
C ASP A 43 3.78 -13.47 -7.72
N ARG A 44 2.58 -12.92 -7.41
CA ARG A 44 2.06 -11.70 -8.02
C ARG A 44 1.39 -10.74 -7.05
N VAL A 45 1.33 -11.10 -5.76
CA VAL A 45 0.71 -10.27 -4.72
C VAL A 45 1.70 -10.05 -3.59
N GLY A 46 1.99 -8.77 -3.31
CA GLY A 46 2.74 -8.36 -2.13
C GLY A 46 1.79 -7.97 -1.01
N ILE A 47 2.08 -8.43 0.21
CA ILE A 47 1.34 -8.07 1.41
C ILE A 47 2.21 -7.15 2.25
N HIS A 48 1.67 -6.01 2.59
CA HIS A 48 2.30 -5.01 3.42
C HIS A 48 1.53 -4.88 4.72
N HIS A 49 2.23 -5.01 5.84
CA HIS A 49 1.69 -4.77 7.17
C HIS A 49 2.33 -3.52 7.77
N TYR A 50 1.51 -2.59 8.27
CA TYR A 50 1.95 -1.35 8.89
C TYR A 50 1.32 -1.17 10.26
N GLY A 51 2.13 -0.90 11.29
CA GLY A 51 1.64 -0.47 12.60
C GLY A 51 1.43 1.04 12.61
N MET A 52 0.27 1.51 12.15
CA MET A 52 -0.03 2.95 12.06
C MET A 52 -0.19 3.57 13.44
N ALA A 53 0.40 4.75 13.65
CA ALA A 53 0.14 5.51 14.85
C ALA A 53 -1.31 6.01 14.85
N TRP A 54 -1.94 5.93 16.02
CA TRP A 54 -3.26 6.55 16.23
C TRP A 54 -3.18 8.06 16.00
N ARG A 55 -4.21 8.60 15.36
CA ARG A 55 -4.39 10.03 15.15
C ARG A 55 -5.79 10.45 15.58
N GLU A 56 -5.91 11.65 16.15
CA GLU A 56 -7.20 12.20 16.63
C GLU A 56 -8.23 12.37 15.51
N ASP A 57 -7.77 12.55 14.25
CA ASP A 57 -8.63 12.65 13.07
C ASP A 57 -9.17 11.30 12.59
N GLY A 58 -8.74 10.18 13.17
CA GLY A 58 -9.18 8.85 12.78
C GLY A 58 -8.71 8.42 11.40
N LYS A 59 -7.61 8.99 10.90
CA LYS A 59 -7.12 8.77 9.54
C LYS A 59 -5.75 8.13 9.51
N ALA A 60 -5.50 7.34 8.47
CA ALA A 60 -4.17 6.92 8.06
C ALA A 60 -3.86 7.47 6.66
N TYR A 61 -2.59 7.74 6.42
CA TYR A 61 -2.14 8.30 5.14
C TYR A 61 -1.03 7.47 4.55
N PHE A 62 -1.09 7.27 3.22
CA PHE A 62 -0.08 6.52 2.48
C PHE A 62 0.34 7.26 1.21
N LEU A 63 1.64 7.27 0.94
CA LEU A 63 2.17 7.71 -0.34
C LEU A 63 2.19 6.52 -1.31
N VAL A 64 1.48 6.66 -2.43
CA VAL A 64 1.64 5.85 -3.63
C VAL A 64 2.52 6.64 -4.58
N ASP A 65 3.76 6.20 -4.76
CA ASP A 65 4.76 6.89 -5.60
C ASP A 65 5.01 6.10 -6.88
N LEU A 66 4.44 6.57 -7.96
CA LEU A 66 4.61 6.02 -9.32
C LEU A 66 5.72 6.74 -10.10
N GLY A 67 6.29 7.80 -9.53
CA GLY A 67 7.38 8.59 -10.10
C GLY A 67 8.77 8.12 -9.71
N TYR A 68 8.88 7.13 -8.80
CA TYR A 68 10.15 6.69 -8.27
C TYR A 68 11.00 5.97 -9.34
N ARG A 69 12.26 6.42 -9.49
CA ARG A 69 13.21 5.97 -10.54
C ARG A 69 12.59 6.14 -11.93
N ASP A 70 13.07 5.58 -12.94
CA ASP A 70 12.65 5.60 -14.35
C ASP A 70 11.84 6.86 -14.79
N ARG A 71 11.86 7.20 -16.03
CA ARG A 71 11.04 8.29 -16.54
C ARG A 71 9.58 7.84 -16.68
N THR A 72 8.71 8.30 -15.81
CA THR A 72 7.27 8.09 -15.94
C THR A 72 6.73 8.88 -17.11
N LEU A 73 6.06 8.20 -18.03
CA LEU A 73 5.44 8.76 -19.24
C LEU A 73 3.96 9.06 -18.98
N SER A 74 3.29 8.18 -18.26
CA SER A 74 1.89 8.31 -17.87
C SER A 74 1.64 7.51 -16.60
N ASP A 75 0.79 8.05 -15.74
CA ASP A 75 0.35 7.39 -14.52
C ASP A 75 -1.09 7.77 -14.20
N HIS A 76 -1.81 6.84 -13.59
CA HIS A 76 -3.18 7.05 -13.13
C HIS A 76 -3.47 6.20 -11.90
N VAL A 77 -4.25 6.77 -10.99
CA VAL A 77 -4.79 6.06 -9.82
C VAL A 77 -6.27 6.39 -9.67
N TRP A 78 -7.10 5.36 -9.59
CA TRP A 78 -8.56 5.50 -9.41
C TRP A 78 -9.03 4.67 -8.23
N ILE A 79 -9.99 5.19 -7.48
CA ILE A 79 -10.78 4.40 -6.53
C ILE A 79 -11.83 3.64 -7.33
N LYS A 80 -11.89 2.34 -7.16
CA LYS A 80 -12.88 1.44 -7.75
C LYS A 80 -13.53 0.57 -6.68
N HIS A 81 -14.63 -0.08 -7.07
CA HIS A 81 -15.38 -0.97 -6.22
C HIS A 81 -15.67 -2.27 -6.97
N ASN A 82 -15.59 -3.39 -6.26
CA ASN A 82 -16.01 -4.70 -6.74
C ASN A 82 -16.62 -5.52 -5.60
N GLU A 83 -16.81 -6.81 -5.78
CA GLU A 83 -17.32 -7.73 -4.77
C GLU A 83 -16.42 -7.90 -3.54
N HIS A 84 -15.14 -7.55 -3.65
CA HIS A 84 -14.16 -7.57 -2.57
C HIS A 84 -14.02 -6.21 -1.85
N GLY A 85 -14.84 -5.22 -2.22
CA GLY A 85 -14.84 -3.89 -1.61
C GLY A 85 -14.17 -2.81 -2.46
N GLU A 86 -13.69 -1.77 -1.78
CA GLU A 86 -12.98 -0.67 -2.41
C GLU A 86 -11.50 -1.00 -2.64
N TYR A 87 -10.97 -0.53 -3.76
CA TYR A 87 -9.56 -0.69 -4.07
C TYR A 87 -9.03 0.44 -4.98
N LEU A 88 -7.72 0.60 -5.03
CA LEU A 88 -7.09 1.45 -6.01
C LEU A 88 -6.71 0.65 -7.25
N SER A 89 -7.22 1.06 -8.40
CA SER A 89 -6.74 0.63 -9.70
C SER A 89 -5.64 1.58 -10.14
N VAL A 90 -4.45 1.05 -10.39
CA VAL A 90 -3.24 1.81 -10.66
C VAL A 90 -2.67 1.43 -12.02
N TYR A 91 -2.27 2.44 -12.78
CA TYR A 91 -1.53 2.29 -14.03
C TYR A 91 -0.28 3.15 -14.01
N ARG A 92 0.82 2.58 -14.48
CA ARG A 92 2.07 3.30 -14.74
C ARG A 92 2.66 2.87 -16.07
N GLN A 93 3.00 3.86 -16.91
CA GLN A 93 3.85 3.67 -18.08
C GLN A 93 5.16 4.41 -17.86
N SER A 94 6.27 3.76 -18.06
CA SER A 94 7.59 4.33 -17.86
C SER A 94 8.58 3.89 -18.94
N GLU A 95 9.65 4.66 -19.03
CA GLU A 95 10.81 4.41 -19.87
C GLU A 95 12.07 4.43 -19.01
N GLY A 96 12.89 3.42 -19.13
CA GLY A 96 14.12 3.27 -18.37
C GLY A 96 14.91 2.11 -18.92
N TRP A 97 14.94 0.99 -18.20
CA TRP A 97 15.58 -0.24 -18.68
C TRP A 97 14.92 -0.78 -19.96
N ALA A 98 13.61 -0.66 -20.12
CA ALA A 98 12.90 -0.89 -21.36
C ALA A 98 12.25 0.40 -21.87
N ARG A 99 11.99 0.48 -23.20
CA ARG A 99 11.45 1.69 -23.84
C ARG A 99 9.96 1.94 -23.52
N ASP A 100 9.22 0.89 -23.26
CA ASP A 100 7.79 0.94 -22.95
C ASP A 100 7.51 -0.13 -21.87
N GLN A 101 7.51 0.30 -20.63
CA GLN A 101 7.15 -0.54 -19.48
C GLN A 101 5.76 -0.13 -19.00
N ARG A 102 4.84 -1.07 -19.02
CA ARG A 102 3.48 -0.87 -18.52
C ARG A 102 3.28 -1.78 -17.33
N LEU A 103 2.81 -1.18 -16.24
CA LEU A 103 2.49 -1.90 -15.02
C LEU A 103 1.10 -1.48 -14.56
N PHE A 104 0.32 -2.49 -14.24
CA PHE A 104 -1.01 -2.33 -13.62
C PHE A 104 -0.95 -2.93 -12.22
N ALA A 105 -1.62 -2.28 -11.29
CA ALA A 105 -1.77 -2.80 -9.94
C ALA A 105 -3.19 -2.63 -9.45
N SER A 106 -3.64 -3.58 -8.63
CA SER A 106 -4.77 -3.39 -7.73
C SER A 106 -4.28 -3.38 -6.30
N ILE A 107 -4.67 -2.36 -5.53
CA ILE A 107 -4.24 -2.16 -4.14
C ILE A 107 -5.48 -2.22 -3.26
N HIS A 108 -5.53 -3.23 -2.40
CA HIS A 108 -6.66 -3.50 -1.50
C HIS A 108 -6.24 -3.30 -0.06
N LEU A 109 -7.09 -2.63 0.72
CA LEU A 109 -7.01 -2.62 2.17
C LEU A 109 -7.66 -3.90 2.68
N LEU A 110 -6.96 -4.68 3.50
CA LEU A 110 -7.50 -5.90 4.09
C LEU A 110 -8.18 -5.57 5.42
N GLY A 111 -9.43 -5.98 5.57
CA GLY A 111 -10.27 -5.63 6.71
C GLY A 111 -11.37 -4.64 6.33
N ASP A 112 -11.94 -3.97 7.33
CA ASP A 112 -13.05 -3.04 7.18
C ASP A 112 -12.63 -1.56 7.07
N PHE A 113 -11.40 -1.31 6.61
CA PHE A 113 -10.90 0.03 6.33
C PHE A 113 -11.53 0.61 5.07
N HIS A 114 -11.74 1.92 5.06
CA HIS A 114 -12.39 2.62 3.98
C HIS A 114 -11.46 3.62 3.30
N ILE A 115 -11.44 3.63 1.97
CA ILE A 115 -10.70 4.61 1.18
C ILE A 115 -11.54 5.88 1.08
N GLU A 116 -11.19 6.90 1.86
CA GLU A 116 -11.93 8.16 1.84
C GLU A 116 -11.58 9.00 0.60
N ASN A 117 -10.30 9.10 0.28
CA ASN A 117 -9.84 9.96 -0.79
C ASN A 117 -8.46 9.54 -1.32
N ILE A 118 -8.19 9.95 -2.56
CA ILE A 118 -6.84 9.95 -3.13
C ILE A 118 -6.56 11.30 -3.80
N LYS A 119 -5.45 11.94 -3.43
CA LYS A 119 -5.05 13.25 -3.93
C LYS A 119 -3.72 13.16 -4.66
N GLY A 120 -3.70 13.59 -5.92
CA GLY A 120 -2.48 13.72 -6.72
C GLY A 120 -1.69 14.99 -6.37
N TYR A 121 -0.36 14.86 -6.28
CA TYR A 121 0.58 15.96 -6.02
C TYR A 121 1.54 16.20 -7.19
N GLY A 122 1.27 15.59 -8.35
CA GLY A 122 2.14 15.64 -9.52
C GLY A 122 3.32 14.66 -9.44
N ASN A 123 4.03 14.53 -10.53
CA ASN A 123 5.20 13.64 -10.67
C ASN A 123 4.94 12.18 -10.24
N GLY A 124 3.73 11.67 -10.49
CA GLY A 124 3.34 10.30 -10.12
C GLY A 124 3.12 10.08 -8.63
N ARG A 125 2.99 11.14 -7.82
CA ARG A 125 2.78 11.04 -6.38
C ARG A 125 1.32 11.25 -6.01
N TYR A 126 0.80 10.29 -5.25
CA TYR A 126 -0.58 10.29 -4.77
C TYR A 126 -0.60 10.01 -3.27
N VAL A 127 -1.38 10.76 -2.52
CA VAL A 127 -1.64 10.50 -1.10
C VAL A 127 -3.01 9.86 -0.97
N LEU A 128 -3.01 8.64 -0.50
CA LEU A 128 -4.19 7.89 -0.10
C LEU A 128 -4.56 8.26 1.33
N GLN A 129 -5.82 8.59 1.56
CA GLN A 129 -6.42 8.81 2.87
C GLN A 129 -7.38 7.67 3.18
N VAL A 130 -7.18 7.05 4.33
CA VAL A 130 -7.92 5.88 4.81
C VAL A 130 -8.63 6.21 6.10
N ASP A 131 -9.92 5.94 6.18
CA ASP A 131 -10.69 5.99 7.42
C ASP A 131 -10.41 4.74 8.25
N ILE A 132 -10.16 4.98 9.54
CA ILE A 132 -9.94 3.94 10.53
C ILE A 132 -11.20 3.81 11.39
N PRO A 133 -11.94 2.70 11.29
CA PRO A 133 -13.13 2.49 12.10
C PRO A 133 -12.85 2.53 13.61
N ARG A 134 -13.78 3.09 14.38
CA ARG A 134 -13.60 3.33 15.83
C ARG A 134 -13.31 2.07 16.66
N HIS A 135 -13.77 0.91 16.24
CA HIS A 135 -13.53 -0.33 16.98
C HIS A 135 -12.08 -0.83 16.88
N HIS A 136 -11.26 -0.30 15.93
CA HIS A 136 -9.81 -0.50 15.92
C HIS A 136 -9.09 0.38 16.94
N TRP A 137 -9.80 1.30 17.60
CA TRP A 137 -9.21 2.18 18.59
C TRP A 137 -9.08 1.44 19.92
N THR A 138 -7.90 1.01 20.23
CA THR A 138 -7.64 0.33 21.50
C THR A 138 -7.04 1.31 22.49
N ASP A 139 -7.52 1.24 23.75
CA ASP A 139 -6.96 1.98 24.89
C ASP A 139 -5.58 1.43 25.34
N SER A 140 -4.93 0.62 24.52
CA SER A 140 -3.63 0.06 24.86
C SER A 140 -2.53 1.11 24.77
N GLU A 141 -1.57 1.06 25.68
CA GLU A 141 -0.39 1.95 25.73
C GLU A 141 0.44 1.93 24.43
N VAL A 142 0.23 0.94 23.57
CA VAL A 142 0.77 0.85 22.23
C VAL A 142 -0.32 1.21 21.23
N ASN A 143 -0.61 2.50 21.11
CA ASN A 143 -1.60 3.07 20.17
C ASN A 143 -1.23 2.83 18.68
N ARG A 144 -1.11 1.58 18.27
CA ARG A 144 -0.83 1.20 16.89
C ARG A 144 -1.95 0.37 16.32
N ILE A 145 -2.42 0.79 15.16
CA ILE A 145 -3.47 0.12 14.42
C ILE A 145 -2.81 -0.73 13.35
N PRO A 146 -2.98 -2.05 13.37
CA PRO A 146 -2.49 -2.91 12.32
C PRO A 146 -3.29 -2.62 11.05
N LEU A 147 -2.62 -2.21 9.98
CA LEU A 147 -3.22 -2.02 8.68
C LEU A 147 -2.47 -2.85 7.65
N GLU A 148 -3.21 -3.70 6.97
CA GLU A 148 -2.68 -4.58 5.94
C GLU A 148 -3.14 -4.14 4.55
N ILE A 149 -2.21 -4.18 3.61
CA ILE A 149 -2.45 -3.80 2.22
C ILE A 149 -1.96 -4.93 1.32
N ALA A 150 -2.85 -5.42 0.45
CA ALA A 150 -2.48 -6.33 -0.64
C ALA A 150 -2.25 -5.51 -1.92
N VAL A 151 -1.13 -5.76 -2.59
CA VAL A 151 -0.76 -5.13 -3.86
C VAL A 151 -0.59 -6.23 -4.90
N ALA A 152 -1.57 -6.40 -5.77
CA ALA A 152 -1.49 -7.35 -6.88
C ALA A 152 -1.02 -6.64 -8.15
N LEU A 153 -0.16 -7.30 -8.92
CA LEU A 153 0.51 -6.72 -10.09
C LEU A 153 0.16 -7.49 -11.36
N SER A 154 0.05 -6.76 -12.48
CA SER A 154 -0.04 -7.31 -13.83
C SER A 154 0.77 -6.45 -14.81
N ALA A 155 1.44 -7.11 -15.75
CA ALA A 155 2.10 -6.43 -16.87
C ALA A 155 1.20 -6.38 -18.13
N VAL A 156 -0.02 -6.88 -18.04
CA VAL A 156 -0.96 -7.01 -19.19
C VAL A 156 -2.00 -5.89 -19.15
N ASP A 157 -2.82 -5.89 -18.10
CA ASP A 157 -3.93 -4.94 -17.93
C ASP A 157 -4.40 -4.87 -16.46
N ALA A 158 -5.36 -3.98 -16.21
CA ALA A 158 -5.94 -3.79 -14.88
C ALA A 158 -6.81 -4.98 -14.43
N GLU A 159 -7.48 -5.66 -15.36
CA GLU A 159 -8.27 -6.86 -15.08
C GLU A 159 -7.38 -8.01 -14.62
N GLY A 160 -6.19 -8.16 -15.23
CA GLY A 160 -5.20 -9.14 -14.81
C GLY A 160 -4.65 -8.87 -13.41
N ALA A 161 -4.50 -7.59 -13.00
CA ALA A 161 -4.13 -7.26 -11.64
C ALA A 161 -5.23 -7.66 -10.64
N GLU A 162 -6.48 -7.39 -10.97
CA GLU A 162 -7.63 -7.79 -10.14
C GLU A 162 -7.79 -9.32 -10.05
N SER A 163 -7.64 -10.02 -11.17
CA SER A 163 -7.68 -11.49 -11.19
C SER A 163 -6.58 -12.11 -10.32
N ASN A 164 -5.38 -11.54 -10.33
CA ASN A 164 -4.28 -11.99 -9.48
C ASN A 164 -4.58 -11.78 -7.97
N PHE A 165 -5.27 -10.67 -7.62
CA PHE A 165 -5.74 -10.47 -6.26
C PHE A 165 -6.81 -11.49 -5.86
N ALA A 166 -7.83 -11.69 -6.69
CA ALA A 166 -8.93 -12.61 -6.43
C ALA A 166 -8.45 -14.07 -6.30
N GLU A 167 -7.51 -14.50 -7.15
CA GLU A 167 -6.86 -15.81 -7.07
C GLU A 167 -6.10 -15.98 -5.74
N TRP A 168 -5.28 -14.99 -5.38
CA TRP A 168 -4.57 -15.01 -4.12
C TRP A 168 -5.52 -15.07 -2.92
N LEU A 169 -6.57 -14.24 -2.90
CA LEU A 169 -7.55 -14.19 -1.82
C LEU A 169 -8.27 -15.53 -1.64
N SER A 170 -8.63 -16.20 -2.75
CA SER A 170 -9.29 -17.51 -2.73
C SER A 170 -8.39 -18.63 -2.20
N GLY A 171 -7.08 -18.46 -2.31
CA GLY A 171 -6.07 -19.40 -1.82
C GLY A 171 -5.76 -19.28 -0.31
N ILE A 172 -6.25 -18.23 0.35
CA ILE A 172 -6.08 -18.07 1.81
C ILE A 172 -7.03 -19.05 2.52
N PRO A 173 -6.50 -19.95 3.39
CA PRO A 173 -7.35 -20.82 4.19
C PRO A 173 -8.29 -19.96 5.06
N ASN A 174 -9.61 -20.24 5.00
CA ASN A 174 -10.56 -19.61 5.91
C ASN A 174 -10.12 -19.89 7.35
N GLN A 175 -9.67 -18.87 8.04
CA GLN A 175 -9.48 -18.93 9.49
C GLN A 175 -10.88 -18.75 10.11
N GLY A 176 -11.57 -19.89 10.30
CA GLY A 176 -12.86 -19.96 10.96
C GLY A 176 -12.78 -19.68 12.46
#